data_be0320db47b67aca97526217425b1633
#
_entry.id   be0320db47b67aca97526217425b1633
#
_cell.length_a   1.000
_cell.length_b   1.000
_cell.length_c   1.000
_cell.angle_alpha   90.00
_cell.angle_beta   90.00
_cell.angle_gamma   90.00
#
_symmetry.space_group_name_H-M   'P 1'
#
loop_
_entity.id
_entity.type
_entity.pdbx_description
1 polymer ?
#
loop_
_entity_poly.entity_id
_entity_poly.type
_entity_poly.pdbx_seq_one_letter_code
_entity_poly.pdbx_strand_id
1 'polypeptide(L)'
;MKNFIYVTALAIAAIGASDSIAQRVELQSGDVSVLSGQKTVNIEYDYSEFGVGKFATEKEYLDKKSSEYNEKEAGKGDTWKKSWVDDRVNKYEPKFEELFNKGMEEKGIMAVHGKGAMYTLIVRTKYVEPGFKVGVMRKNAAVDFEIDLVESANKSKKVAQIDMKKVPGGQFGGFDYDSGIRIAESYAKAGKSLASFINKKL
;
A
#
# COMPACT_ATOMS: atom_id res chain seq x y z
N MET A 1 -69.81 -17.48 -5.95
CA MET A 1 -68.61 -16.92 -6.64
C MET A 1 -67.68 -16.37 -5.57
N LYS A 2 -66.54 -17.06 -5.30
CA LYS A 2 -65.57 -16.69 -4.27
C LYS A 2 -64.36 -16.06 -5.00
N ASN A 3 -64.17 -14.73 -4.83
CA ASN A 3 -63.01 -14.03 -5.39
C ASN A 3 -61.79 -14.24 -4.50
N PHE A 4 -60.76 -14.93 -5.03
CA PHE A 4 -59.46 -15.05 -4.40
C PHE A 4 -58.59 -13.85 -4.86
N ILE A 5 -58.22 -12.98 -3.92
CA ILE A 5 -57.26 -11.92 -4.16
C ILE A 5 -55.87 -12.47 -3.86
N TYR A 6 -55.02 -12.59 -4.88
CA TYR A 6 -53.62 -12.93 -4.74
C TYR A 6 -52.85 -11.64 -4.39
N VAL A 7 -52.31 -11.58 -3.16
CA VAL A 7 -51.38 -10.55 -2.74
C VAL A 7 -49.98 -11.03 -3.10
N THR A 8 -49.40 -10.46 -4.15
CA THR A 8 -48.02 -10.70 -4.57
C THR A 8 -47.11 -9.86 -3.69
N ALA A 9 -46.41 -10.47 -2.74
CA ALA A 9 -45.38 -9.80 -1.94
C ALA A 9 -44.12 -9.60 -2.79
N LEU A 10 -43.85 -8.34 -3.14
CA LEU A 10 -42.60 -7.96 -3.84
C LEU A 10 -41.47 -7.86 -2.81
N ALA A 11 -40.61 -8.86 -2.77
CA ALA A 11 -39.40 -8.83 -1.94
C ALA A 11 -38.36 -7.91 -2.63
N ILE A 12 -38.19 -6.71 -2.10
CA ILE A 12 -37.10 -5.81 -2.48
C ILE A 12 -35.82 -6.33 -1.83
N ALA A 13 -34.99 -7.03 -2.61
CA ALA A 13 -33.63 -7.35 -2.22
C ALA A 13 -32.81 -6.04 -2.22
N ALA A 14 -32.55 -5.50 -1.04
CA ALA A 14 -31.57 -4.43 -0.86
C ALA A 14 -30.18 -5.03 -1.18
N ILE A 15 -29.72 -4.84 -2.41
CA ILE A 15 -28.32 -5.09 -2.78
C ILE A 15 -27.51 -4.02 -2.06
N GLY A 16 -26.90 -4.40 -0.94
CA GLY A 16 -25.93 -3.57 -0.26
C GLY A 16 -24.76 -3.32 -1.23
N ALA A 17 -24.70 -2.14 -1.81
CA ALA A 17 -23.52 -1.69 -2.51
C ALA A 17 -22.38 -1.62 -1.47
N SER A 18 -21.51 -2.62 -1.48
CA SER A 18 -20.23 -2.51 -0.81
C SER A 18 -19.48 -1.40 -1.54
N ASP A 19 -19.28 -0.26 -0.90
CA ASP A 19 -18.36 0.77 -1.38
C ASP A 19 -16.97 0.16 -1.46
N SER A 20 -16.69 -0.45 -2.59
CA SER A 20 -15.34 -0.83 -3.00
C SER A 20 -14.63 0.48 -3.26
N ILE A 21 -14.00 1.03 -2.22
CA ILE A 21 -13.20 2.24 -2.34
C ILE A 21 -12.00 1.88 -3.23
N ALA A 22 -12.12 2.23 -4.50
CA ALA A 22 -11.10 1.94 -5.50
C ALA A 22 -9.81 2.68 -5.16
N GLN A 23 -8.69 1.99 -5.36
CA GLN A 23 -7.37 2.59 -5.33
C GLN A 23 -7.34 3.81 -6.27
N ARG A 24 -6.79 4.93 -5.80
CA ARG A 24 -6.62 6.14 -6.56
C ARG A 24 -5.14 6.44 -6.72
N VAL A 25 -4.71 6.74 -7.95
CA VAL A 25 -3.34 7.18 -8.29
C VAL A 25 -3.47 8.53 -8.98
N GLU A 26 -2.91 9.57 -8.40
CA GLU A 26 -3.05 10.95 -8.86
C GLU A 26 -1.71 11.65 -8.92
N LEU A 27 -1.42 12.32 -10.06
CA LEU A 27 -0.31 13.25 -10.17
C LEU A 27 -0.71 14.57 -9.49
N GLN A 28 -0.04 14.93 -8.42
CA GLN A 28 -0.29 16.15 -7.69
C GLN A 28 0.44 17.34 -8.32
N SER A 29 1.65 17.09 -8.82
CA SER A 29 2.47 18.13 -9.47
C SER A 29 3.57 17.54 -10.34
N GLY A 30 4.10 18.33 -11.24
CA GLY A 30 5.28 18.01 -12.04
C GLY A 30 5.00 17.06 -13.21
N ASP A 31 6.06 16.39 -13.68
CA ASP A 31 6.01 15.51 -14.84
C ASP A 31 6.94 14.31 -14.66
N VAL A 32 6.43 13.11 -14.91
CA VAL A 32 7.19 11.85 -14.86
C VAL A 32 7.81 11.49 -16.23
N SER A 33 7.48 12.20 -17.29
CA SER A 33 8.03 11.96 -18.64
C SER A 33 9.54 12.14 -18.71
N VAL A 34 10.16 12.82 -17.74
CA VAL A 34 11.61 12.92 -17.58
C VAL A 34 12.30 11.56 -17.43
N LEU A 35 11.55 10.50 -17.08
CA LEU A 35 12.05 9.14 -17.05
C LEU A 35 12.20 8.52 -18.44
N SER A 36 11.69 9.17 -19.50
CA SER A 36 11.86 8.68 -20.87
C SER A 36 13.35 8.57 -21.23
N GLY A 37 13.74 7.41 -21.76
CA GLY A 37 15.13 7.11 -22.09
C GLY A 37 16.07 6.80 -20.93
N GLN A 38 15.63 6.94 -19.67
CA GLN A 38 16.39 6.47 -18.52
C GLN A 38 16.44 4.94 -18.52
N LYS A 39 17.53 4.37 -18.00
CA LYS A 39 17.67 2.92 -17.81
C LYS A 39 17.44 2.51 -16.37
N THR A 40 17.72 3.43 -15.45
CA THR A 40 17.56 3.20 -14.02
C THR A 40 16.89 4.40 -13.35
N VAL A 41 16.15 4.13 -12.30
CA VAL A 41 15.69 5.11 -11.34
C VAL A 41 16.07 4.60 -9.95
N ASN A 42 16.67 5.45 -9.12
CA ASN A 42 16.97 5.07 -7.74
C ASN A 42 15.67 5.00 -6.93
N ILE A 43 15.59 4.11 -5.96
CA ILE A 43 14.44 4.00 -5.05
C ILE A 43 14.86 4.11 -3.60
N GLU A 44 14.11 4.87 -2.83
CA GLU A 44 14.27 5.05 -1.39
C GLU A 44 12.90 4.99 -0.72
N TYR A 45 12.88 4.47 0.52
CA TYR A 45 11.65 4.37 1.30
C TYR A 45 11.72 5.27 2.53
N ASP A 46 10.60 5.92 2.83
CA ASP A 46 10.48 6.81 3.98
C ASP A 46 9.28 6.37 4.84
N TYR A 47 9.62 6.00 6.08
CA TYR A 47 8.71 5.57 7.12
C TYR A 47 8.72 6.51 8.33
N SER A 48 9.13 7.75 8.15
CA SER A 48 9.34 8.70 9.26
C SER A 48 8.03 9.13 9.92
N GLU A 49 6.97 9.32 9.14
CA GLU A 49 5.71 9.88 9.62
C GLU A 49 4.49 9.24 8.94
N PHE A 50 3.81 8.34 9.64
CA PHE A 50 2.54 7.78 9.17
C PHE A 50 1.64 7.32 10.31
N GLY A 51 0.33 7.36 10.05
CA GLY A 51 -0.68 6.82 10.96
C GLY A 51 -0.94 5.33 10.73
N VAL A 52 -1.39 4.62 11.76
CA VAL A 52 -1.75 3.20 11.68
C VAL A 52 -3.13 2.94 12.29
N GLY A 53 -4.08 2.54 11.45
CA GLY A 53 -5.46 2.31 11.90
C GLY A 53 -6.06 3.58 12.52
N LYS A 54 -6.44 3.51 13.79
CA LYS A 54 -6.98 4.66 14.53
C LYS A 54 -5.91 5.55 15.21
N PHE A 55 -4.64 5.16 15.12
CA PHE A 55 -3.55 5.87 15.78
C PHE A 55 -2.96 6.90 14.85
N ALA A 56 -2.65 8.09 15.38
CA ALA A 56 -2.09 9.17 14.62
C ALA A 56 -0.66 8.88 14.14
N THR A 57 0.08 8.09 14.92
CA THR A 57 1.45 7.70 14.62
C THR A 57 1.66 6.18 14.72
N GLU A 58 2.65 5.68 13.97
CA GLU A 58 3.11 4.29 14.11
C GLU A 58 3.58 4.00 15.55
N LYS A 59 4.27 4.96 16.17
CA LYS A 59 4.78 4.79 17.54
C LYS A 59 3.66 4.47 18.53
N GLU A 60 2.56 5.23 18.51
CA GLU A 60 1.40 4.98 19.36
C GLU A 60 0.80 3.59 19.14
N TYR A 61 0.70 3.16 17.88
CA TYR A 61 0.23 1.82 17.54
C TYR A 61 1.13 0.73 18.08
N LEU A 62 2.46 0.86 17.87
CA LEU A 62 3.45 -0.11 18.31
C LEU A 62 3.50 -0.22 19.83
N ASP A 63 3.49 0.90 20.55
CA ASP A 63 3.54 0.91 22.00
C ASP A 63 2.29 0.25 22.60
N LYS A 64 1.10 0.57 22.07
CA LYS A 64 -0.15 -0.05 22.50
C LYS A 64 -0.17 -1.56 22.23
N LYS A 65 0.20 -1.98 21.04
CA LYS A 65 0.20 -3.40 20.65
C LYS A 65 1.25 -4.22 21.40
N SER A 66 2.46 -3.67 21.55
CA SER A 66 3.51 -4.33 22.31
C SER A 66 3.09 -4.55 23.76
N SER A 67 2.49 -3.54 24.43
CA SER A 67 1.95 -3.70 25.78
C SER A 67 0.88 -4.82 25.86
N GLU A 68 -0.12 -4.78 24.95
CA GLU A 68 -1.18 -5.80 24.90
C GLU A 68 -0.66 -7.24 24.73
N TYR A 69 0.45 -7.41 24.00
CA TYR A 69 1.06 -8.73 23.81
C TYR A 69 1.92 -9.13 25.00
N ASN A 70 2.67 -8.19 25.61
CA ASN A 70 3.50 -8.45 26.78
C ASN A 70 2.66 -8.75 28.02
N GLU A 71 1.46 -8.19 28.16
CA GLU A 71 0.49 -8.56 29.21
C GLU A 71 0.03 -10.03 29.12
N LYS A 72 0.01 -10.59 27.91
CA LYS A 72 -0.36 -11.99 27.69
C LYS A 72 0.82 -12.95 27.86
N GLU A 73 2.01 -12.50 27.44
CA GLU A 73 3.23 -13.30 27.46
C GLU A 73 4.43 -12.37 27.41
N ALA A 74 5.28 -12.41 28.44
CA ALA A 74 6.45 -11.54 28.55
C ALA A 74 7.39 -11.67 27.34
N GLY A 75 7.80 -10.54 26.74
CA GLY A 75 8.67 -10.46 25.57
C GLY A 75 8.00 -10.68 24.22
N LYS A 76 6.73 -11.12 24.19
CA LYS A 76 5.99 -11.34 22.94
C LYS A 76 5.73 -10.05 22.17
N GLY A 77 5.45 -8.97 22.88
CA GLY A 77 5.23 -7.65 22.31
C GLY A 77 6.51 -7.08 21.68
N ASP A 78 7.65 -7.29 22.31
CA ASP A 78 8.93 -6.83 21.81
C ASP A 78 9.33 -7.58 20.53
N THR A 79 9.14 -8.89 20.51
CA THR A 79 9.34 -9.74 19.33
C THR A 79 8.43 -9.31 18.20
N TRP A 80 7.14 -9.06 18.47
CA TRP A 80 6.18 -8.60 17.48
C TRP A 80 6.55 -7.22 16.92
N LYS A 81 6.92 -6.27 17.79
CA LYS A 81 7.36 -4.93 17.40
C LYS A 81 8.57 -4.97 16.48
N LYS A 82 9.54 -5.82 16.80
CA LYS A 82 10.70 -6.06 15.94
C LYS A 82 10.28 -6.58 14.57
N SER A 83 9.45 -7.62 14.53
CA SER A 83 8.96 -8.21 13.27
C SER A 83 8.20 -7.20 12.41
N TRP A 84 7.39 -6.33 13.01
CA TRP A 84 6.69 -5.26 12.31
C TRP A 84 7.65 -4.31 11.57
N VAL A 85 8.74 -3.92 12.22
CA VAL A 85 9.76 -3.05 11.59
C VAL A 85 10.56 -3.79 10.54
N ASP A 86 10.97 -5.02 10.83
CA ASP A 86 11.75 -5.87 9.92
C ASP A 86 10.98 -6.20 8.63
N ASP A 87 9.65 -6.27 8.67
CA ASP A 87 8.79 -6.53 7.51
C ASP A 87 8.94 -5.49 6.40
N ARG A 88 9.41 -4.28 6.70
CA ARG A 88 9.70 -3.25 5.71
C ARG A 88 10.69 -3.75 4.67
N VAL A 89 11.87 -4.13 5.15
CA VAL A 89 12.98 -4.59 4.29
C VAL A 89 12.75 -6.02 3.80
N ASN A 90 12.13 -6.87 4.64
CA ASN A 90 11.98 -8.29 4.31
C ASN A 90 10.76 -8.60 3.44
N LYS A 91 9.73 -7.75 3.44
CA LYS A 91 8.47 -8.02 2.74
C LYS A 91 8.00 -6.85 1.86
N TYR A 92 7.94 -5.61 2.41
CA TYR A 92 7.25 -4.50 1.73
C TYR A 92 8.04 -3.98 0.54
N GLU A 93 9.28 -3.60 0.77
CA GLU A 93 10.18 -3.03 -0.25
C GLU A 93 10.41 -4.00 -1.41
N PRO A 94 10.78 -5.29 -1.16
CA PRO A 94 10.98 -6.25 -2.25
C PRO A 94 9.72 -6.47 -3.10
N LYS A 95 8.54 -6.48 -2.48
CA LYS A 95 7.28 -6.68 -3.20
C LYS A 95 6.89 -5.49 -4.06
N PHE A 96 7.15 -4.27 -3.59
CA PHE A 96 6.97 -3.07 -4.38
C PHE A 96 7.89 -3.09 -5.61
N GLU A 97 9.19 -3.34 -5.41
CA GLU A 97 10.19 -3.33 -6.47
C GLU A 97 9.98 -4.43 -7.50
N GLU A 98 9.64 -5.65 -7.05
CA GLU A 98 9.32 -6.77 -7.94
C GLU A 98 8.26 -6.37 -8.98
N LEU A 99 7.14 -5.80 -8.52
CA LEU A 99 6.04 -5.48 -9.41
C LEU A 99 6.21 -4.13 -10.14
N PHE A 100 6.97 -3.20 -9.57
CA PHE A 100 7.38 -1.99 -10.28
C PHE A 100 8.29 -2.35 -11.46
N ASN A 101 9.36 -3.10 -11.21
CA ASN A 101 10.33 -3.50 -12.24
C ASN A 101 9.67 -4.33 -13.35
N LYS A 102 8.82 -5.30 -12.97
CA LYS A 102 8.04 -6.07 -13.93
C LYS A 102 7.14 -5.17 -14.80
N GLY A 103 6.52 -4.14 -14.21
CA GLY A 103 5.67 -3.21 -14.94
C GLY A 103 6.44 -2.24 -15.83
N MET A 104 7.72 -1.97 -15.54
CA MET A 104 8.58 -1.06 -16.32
C MET A 104 9.48 -1.77 -17.33
N GLU A 105 9.41 -3.10 -17.41
CA GLU A 105 10.29 -3.93 -18.26
C GLU A 105 10.26 -3.51 -19.73
N GLU A 106 9.08 -3.27 -20.30
CA GLU A 106 8.92 -2.84 -21.70
C GLU A 106 9.56 -1.48 -22.00
N LYS A 107 9.67 -0.62 -20.99
CA LYS A 107 10.35 0.68 -21.12
C LYS A 107 11.86 0.58 -20.86
N GLY A 108 12.33 -0.58 -20.40
CA GLY A 108 13.72 -0.83 -20.07
C GLY A 108 14.22 0.00 -18.88
N ILE A 109 13.34 0.38 -17.97
CA ILE A 109 13.66 1.15 -16.76
C ILE A 109 13.60 0.21 -15.57
N MET A 110 14.64 0.23 -14.73
CA MET A 110 14.73 -0.60 -13.53
C MET A 110 14.93 0.28 -12.29
N ALA A 111 14.18 0.00 -11.24
CA ALA A 111 14.45 0.54 -9.91
C ALA A 111 15.70 -0.12 -9.34
N VAL A 112 16.60 0.69 -8.80
CA VAL A 112 17.87 0.25 -8.23
C VAL A 112 18.12 0.96 -6.89
N HIS A 113 18.95 0.35 -6.05
CA HIS A 113 19.47 1.00 -4.85
C HIS A 113 20.89 1.52 -5.11
N GLY A 114 21.18 2.73 -4.65
CA GLY A 114 22.55 3.23 -4.67
C GLY A 114 22.71 4.54 -5.46
N LYS A 115 23.92 4.72 -5.99
CA LYS A 115 24.32 5.95 -6.70
C LYS A 115 24.39 5.68 -8.20
N GLY A 116 24.01 6.69 -9.01
CA GLY A 116 24.22 6.63 -10.47
C GLY A 116 22.97 6.89 -11.29
N ALA A 117 21.77 6.66 -10.79
CA ALA A 117 20.55 7.08 -11.47
C ALA A 117 20.38 8.60 -11.38
N MET A 118 19.89 9.22 -12.45
CA MET A 118 19.66 10.67 -12.52
C MET A 118 18.51 11.09 -11.58
N TYR A 119 17.53 10.22 -11.42
CA TYR A 119 16.33 10.46 -10.60
C TYR A 119 16.19 9.43 -9.51
N THR A 120 15.54 9.85 -8.42
CA THR A 120 15.18 9.01 -7.25
C THR A 120 13.68 9.06 -7.03
N LEU A 121 13.06 7.90 -6.90
CA LEU A 121 11.71 7.74 -6.35
C LEU A 121 11.83 7.63 -4.83
N ILE A 122 11.24 8.57 -4.10
CA ILE A 122 11.12 8.50 -2.64
C ILE A 122 9.70 8.05 -2.32
N VAL A 123 9.55 6.82 -1.86
CA VAL A 123 8.26 6.19 -1.53
C VAL A 123 7.96 6.41 -0.06
N ARG A 124 7.12 7.40 0.27
CA ARG A 124 6.70 7.68 1.63
C ARG A 124 5.41 6.95 1.96
N THR A 125 5.43 6.18 3.03
CA THR A 125 4.21 5.66 3.64
C THR A 125 3.53 6.77 4.43
N LYS A 126 2.25 7.03 4.19
CA LYS A 126 1.49 8.09 4.88
C LYS A 126 0.44 7.54 5.84
N TYR A 127 -0.09 6.38 5.55
CA TYR A 127 -1.07 5.71 6.39
C TYR A 127 -1.10 4.21 6.11
N VAL A 128 -1.27 3.41 7.16
CA VAL A 128 -1.43 1.96 7.09
C VAL A 128 -2.69 1.52 7.82
N GLU A 129 -3.62 0.91 7.13
CA GLU A 129 -4.65 0.08 7.72
C GLU A 129 -4.18 -1.38 7.70
N PRO A 130 -3.84 -1.98 8.85
CA PRO A 130 -3.28 -3.35 8.85
C PRO A 130 -4.30 -4.42 8.47
N GLY A 131 -5.59 -4.08 8.53
CA GLY A 131 -6.67 -5.04 8.40
C GLY A 131 -6.70 -6.07 9.54
N PHE A 132 -7.64 -6.99 9.46
CA PHE A 132 -7.72 -8.15 10.37
C PHE A 132 -8.49 -9.30 9.74
N LYS A 133 -8.28 -10.51 10.30
CA LYS A 133 -9.11 -11.69 10.02
C LYS A 133 -9.34 -12.42 11.33
N VAL A 134 -10.59 -12.45 11.79
CA VAL A 134 -11.01 -13.11 13.02
C VAL A 134 -12.28 -13.90 12.73
N GLY A 135 -12.16 -15.23 12.67
CA GLY A 135 -13.27 -16.08 12.26
C GLY A 135 -13.79 -15.73 10.88
N VAL A 136 -15.07 -15.36 10.78
CA VAL A 136 -15.73 -14.93 9.53
C VAL A 136 -15.58 -13.44 9.25
N MET A 137 -15.16 -12.64 10.25
CA MET A 137 -14.95 -11.20 10.08
C MET A 137 -13.59 -10.92 9.46
N ARG A 138 -13.59 -10.08 8.45
CA ARG A 138 -12.38 -9.68 7.72
C ARG A 138 -12.41 -8.19 7.39
N LYS A 139 -11.26 -7.54 7.53
CA LYS A 139 -10.96 -6.22 6.98
C LYS A 139 -9.66 -6.33 6.19
N ASN A 140 -9.67 -5.90 4.94
CA ASN A 140 -8.45 -5.87 4.14
C ASN A 140 -7.47 -4.81 4.67
N ALA A 141 -6.17 -5.04 4.45
CA ALA A 141 -5.20 -3.99 4.63
C ALA A 141 -5.37 -2.91 3.54
N ALA A 142 -4.90 -1.72 3.82
CA ALA A 142 -4.78 -0.67 2.83
C ALA A 142 -3.65 0.28 3.23
N VAL A 143 -2.93 0.81 2.24
CA VAL A 143 -1.83 1.74 2.48
C VAL A 143 -2.00 2.98 1.60
N ASP A 144 -1.73 4.16 2.19
CA ASP A 144 -1.61 5.41 1.46
C ASP A 144 -0.14 5.75 1.29
N PHE A 145 0.22 6.18 0.09
CA PHE A 145 1.58 6.61 -0.25
C PHE A 145 1.59 8.03 -0.81
N GLU A 146 2.68 8.73 -0.55
CA GLU A 146 3.14 9.89 -1.28
C GLU A 146 4.47 9.54 -1.92
N ILE A 147 4.58 9.69 -3.23
CA ILE A 147 5.76 9.29 -3.98
C ILE A 147 6.31 10.53 -4.69
N ASP A 148 7.52 10.92 -4.30
CA ASP A 148 8.23 12.01 -4.94
C ASP A 148 9.25 11.46 -5.95
N LEU A 149 9.21 11.97 -7.17
CA LEU A 149 10.31 11.87 -8.11
C LEU A 149 11.19 13.12 -7.96
N VAL A 150 12.45 12.92 -7.61
CA VAL A 150 13.41 14.00 -7.36
C VAL A 150 14.67 13.81 -8.18
N GLU A 151 15.44 14.88 -8.39
CA GLU A 151 16.80 14.73 -8.91
C GLU A 151 17.70 14.08 -7.86
N SER A 152 18.42 13.01 -8.22
CA SER A 152 19.27 12.26 -7.27
C SER A 152 20.40 13.12 -6.69
N ALA A 153 20.92 14.06 -7.47
CA ALA A 153 21.97 14.99 -7.05
C ALA A 153 21.46 16.06 -6.07
N ASN A 154 20.15 16.37 -6.11
CA ASN A 154 19.53 17.36 -5.23
C ASN A 154 18.08 16.94 -4.91
N LYS A 155 17.90 16.16 -3.85
CA LYS A 155 16.59 15.63 -3.44
C LYS A 155 15.57 16.69 -3.02
N SER A 156 16.00 17.95 -2.78
CA SER A 156 15.08 19.05 -2.58
C SER A 156 14.40 19.52 -3.86
N LYS A 157 14.94 19.13 -5.03
CA LYS A 157 14.36 19.46 -6.31
C LYS A 157 13.37 18.37 -6.72
N LYS A 158 12.12 18.58 -6.34
CA LYS A 158 11.01 17.72 -6.73
C LYS A 158 10.68 17.91 -8.19
N VAL A 159 10.64 16.83 -8.95
CA VAL A 159 10.31 16.78 -10.39
C VAL A 159 8.85 16.43 -10.58
N ALA A 160 8.33 15.50 -9.77
CA ALA A 160 6.92 15.16 -9.73
C ALA A 160 6.52 14.64 -8.34
N GLN A 161 5.24 14.78 -8.01
CA GLN A 161 4.64 14.16 -6.83
C GLN A 161 3.40 13.38 -7.24
N ILE A 162 3.31 12.14 -6.77
CA ILE A 162 2.22 11.21 -7.06
C ILE A 162 1.66 10.73 -5.72
N ASP A 163 0.35 10.89 -5.54
CA ASP A 163 -0.37 10.33 -4.41
C ASP A 163 -1.04 9.01 -4.80
N MET A 164 -0.94 8.03 -3.92
CA MET A 164 -1.68 6.78 -4.04
C MET A 164 -2.48 6.57 -2.76
N LYS A 165 -3.80 6.54 -2.89
CA LYS A 165 -4.71 6.39 -1.75
C LYS A 165 -5.40 5.03 -1.76
N LYS A 166 -5.53 4.46 -0.55
CA LYS A 166 -6.26 3.22 -0.27
C LYS A 166 -5.83 2.06 -1.17
N VAL A 167 -4.51 1.92 -1.34
CA VAL A 167 -3.94 0.79 -2.07
C VAL A 167 -4.24 -0.49 -1.30
N PRO A 168 -5.11 -1.38 -1.83
CA PRO A 168 -5.62 -2.49 -1.06
C PRO A 168 -4.58 -3.61 -0.93
N GLY A 169 -4.52 -4.22 0.26
CA GLY A 169 -3.75 -5.41 0.54
C GLY A 169 -4.64 -6.57 1.00
N GLY A 170 -4.11 -7.79 0.90
CA GLY A 170 -4.79 -9.01 1.28
C GLY A 170 -5.00 -9.95 0.11
N GLN A 171 -4.87 -11.25 0.39
CA GLN A 171 -5.06 -12.31 -0.59
C GLN A 171 -6.47 -12.87 -0.53
N PHE A 172 -7.06 -13.17 -1.69
CA PHE A 172 -8.24 -14.01 -1.79
C PHE A 172 -7.83 -15.47 -1.58
N GLY A 173 -8.37 -16.12 -0.52
CA GLY A 173 -8.27 -17.58 -0.36
C GLY A 173 -7.05 -18.14 0.37
N GLY A 174 -6.17 -17.31 0.99
CA GLY A 174 -5.00 -17.79 1.73
C GLY A 174 -5.12 -17.72 3.25
N PHE A 175 -4.12 -18.28 3.96
CA PHE A 175 -3.90 -18.08 5.40
C PHE A 175 -3.40 -16.65 5.65
N ASP A 176 -4.34 -15.73 5.82
CA ASP A 176 -4.12 -14.27 5.87
C ASP A 176 -4.19 -13.77 7.33
N TYR A 177 -3.47 -14.44 8.23
CA TYR A 177 -3.44 -14.08 9.65
C TYR A 177 -2.33 -13.07 9.98
N ASP A 178 -1.31 -12.96 9.11
CA ASP A 178 -0.18 -12.05 9.28
C ASP A 178 -0.47 -10.69 8.63
N SER A 179 -0.46 -9.62 9.45
CA SER A 179 -0.62 -8.25 8.95
C SER A 179 0.49 -7.83 8.00
N GLY A 180 1.72 -8.33 8.22
CA GLY A 180 2.86 -8.05 7.35
C GLY A 180 2.63 -8.54 5.92
N ILE A 181 2.09 -9.75 5.75
CA ILE A 181 1.75 -10.29 4.43
C ILE A 181 0.67 -9.42 3.76
N ARG A 182 -0.38 -9.04 4.49
CA ARG A 182 -1.44 -8.18 3.92
C ARG A 182 -0.93 -6.81 3.49
N ILE A 183 -0.06 -6.19 4.31
CA ILE A 183 0.55 -4.91 3.99
C ILE A 183 1.49 -5.05 2.79
N ALA A 184 2.31 -6.11 2.72
CA ALA A 184 3.19 -6.40 1.58
C ALA A 184 2.42 -6.47 0.25
N GLU A 185 1.20 -7.01 0.24
CA GLU A 185 0.33 -7.01 -0.95
C GLU A 185 -0.11 -5.60 -1.36
N SER A 186 -0.29 -4.67 -0.41
CA SER A 186 -0.51 -3.25 -0.75
C SER A 186 0.72 -2.66 -1.43
N TYR A 187 1.92 -2.93 -0.94
CA TYR A 187 3.17 -2.48 -1.58
C TYR A 187 3.35 -3.08 -2.97
N ALA A 188 3.08 -4.37 -3.15
CA ALA A 188 3.09 -5.03 -4.46
C ALA A 188 2.16 -4.33 -5.47
N LYS A 189 0.93 -4.04 -5.04
CA LYS A 189 -0.05 -3.32 -5.88
C LYS A 189 0.35 -1.88 -6.13
N ALA A 190 0.97 -1.21 -5.15
CA ALA A 190 1.49 0.14 -5.33
C ALA A 190 2.57 0.17 -6.41
N GLY A 191 3.56 -0.73 -6.35
CA GLY A 191 4.61 -0.84 -7.38
C GLY A 191 4.04 -1.06 -8.78
N LYS A 192 3.11 -2.02 -8.91
CA LYS A 192 2.43 -2.29 -10.18
C LYS A 192 1.66 -1.08 -10.71
N SER A 193 0.92 -0.40 -9.85
CA SER A 193 0.08 0.73 -10.25
C SER A 193 0.91 1.96 -10.59
N LEU A 194 1.99 2.20 -9.87
CA LEU A 194 2.94 3.26 -10.19
C LEU A 194 3.59 3.03 -11.56
N ALA A 195 4.08 1.81 -11.81
CA ALA A 195 4.62 1.45 -13.13
C ALA A 195 3.62 1.67 -14.25
N SER A 196 2.38 1.20 -14.07
CA SER A 196 1.31 1.42 -15.05
C SER A 196 0.98 2.90 -15.26
N PHE A 197 1.03 3.71 -14.18
CA PHE A 197 0.81 5.16 -14.27
C PHE A 197 1.93 5.84 -15.04
N ILE A 198 3.19 5.52 -14.76
CA ILE A 198 4.36 6.07 -15.47
C ILE A 198 4.34 5.66 -16.93
N ASN A 199 4.11 4.38 -17.24
CA ASN A 199 4.07 3.86 -18.61
C ASN A 199 3.09 4.60 -19.53
N LYS A 200 1.97 5.08 -18.99
CA LYS A 200 0.98 5.86 -19.76
C LYS A 200 1.46 7.29 -20.08
N LYS A 201 2.52 7.74 -19.44
CA LYS A 201 3.08 9.08 -19.59
C LYS A 201 4.39 9.10 -20.44
N LEU A 202 5.02 7.92 -20.60
CA LEU A 202 6.20 7.68 -21.44
C LEU A 202 5.81 7.19 -22.84
#